data_42609a8fb1138f474dc8c26dffc6e447
#
_entry.id   42609a8fb1138f474dc8c26dffc6e447
#
_cell.length_a   1.000
_cell.length_b   1.000
_cell.length_c   1.000
_cell.angle_alpha   90.00
_cell.angle_beta   90.00
_cell.angle_gamma   90.00
#
_symmetry.space_group_name_H-M   'P 1'
#
loop_
_entity.id
_entity.type
_entity.pdbx_description
1 polymer ?
#
loop_
_entity_poly.entity_id
_entity_poly.type
_entity_poly.pdbx_seq_one_letter_code
_entity_poly.pdbx_strand_id
1 'polypeptide(L)'
;MRSSRALRLILIFMSTTGYQVIARKWRPQKFDDLVGQDHVVRTLRNAIEQNRIAHAYLFVGPRGTGKTTTARLFAKCLNCESGPRADPPEDSEICQSIMNGSCMDVLEIDGASNNGVEQVRDLREDAQYSPSQGKYKIYIIDEVHMLSTQAFNALLKILEEPPEHVKFVFATTEAHKVLPTIVSRCQRFDLKPIPENLIKDRLAYICEQEGISAEDTALQAIARMADGGMRDSQSILDQMIAFCGESIAEEDVLQVYGLVGAEQTADLATAIATGDHIKILELVDSFDSSGRDFFRVLVDLQARVREALLEAVKAGGTGSSLGAPMTTESLTRLLDSLRQSESALKFGLNEKVNFEVALLKASEECRARAIDGLIRELSGIAAGLPEEKKKP
;
A
#
# COMPACT_ATOMS: atom_id res chain seq x y z
N MET A 1 -0.83 -52.23 -23.92
CA MET A 1 -0.45 -51.04 -24.72
C MET A 1 -1.53 -49.96 -24.90
N ARG A 2 -2.71 -50.05 -24.27
CA ARG A 2 -3.80 -49.02 -24.37
C ARG A 2 -3.84 -48.03 -23.19
N SER A 3 -3.19 -48.34 -22.08
CA SER A 3 -3.19 -47.50 -20.87
C SER A 3 -2.25 -46.26 -20.94
N SER A 4 -1.15 -46.36 -21.69
CA SER A 4 -0.14 -45.29 -21.79
C SER A 4 -0.59 -44.09 -22.65
N ARG A 5 -1.54 -44.27 -23.57
CA ARG A 5 -2.07 -43.19 -24.42
C ARG A 5 -3.10 -42.32 -23.68
N ALA A 6 -3.89 -42.93 -22.80
CA ALA A 6 -4.88 -42.21 -21.98
C ALA A 6 -4.21 -41.34 -20.93
N LEU A 7 -3.12 -41.82 -20.28
CA LEU A 7 -2.34 -41.03 -19.34
C LEU A 7 -1.60 -39.85 -20.04
N ARG A 8 -1.11 -40.05 -21.26
CA ARG A 8 -0.52 -38.93 -22.04
C ARG A 8 -1.55 -37.88 -22.49
N LEU A 9 -2.79 -38.30 -22.80
CA LEU A 9 -3.86 -37.37 -23.13
C LEU A 9 -4.36 -36.58 -21.90
N ILE A 10 -4.42 -37.20 -20.73
CA ILE A 10 -4.74 -36.51 -19.47
C ILE A 10 -3.63 -35.51 -19.09
N LEU A 11 -2.34 -35.85 -19.25
CA LEU A 11 -1.22 -34.94 -19.04
C LEU A 11 -1.19 -33.79 -20.07
N ILE A 12 -1.66 -34.00 -21.31
CA ILE A 12 -1.73 -32.95 -22.34
C ILE A 12 -2.94 -32.03 -22.10
N PHE A 13 -4.02 -32.51 -21.48
CA PHE A 13 -5.17 -31.66 -21.11
C PHE A 13 -4.95 -30.83 -19.86
N MET A 14 -3.97 -31.17 -18.99
CA MET A 14 -3.56 -30.37 -17.82
C MET A 14 -2.55 -29.27 -18.15
N SER A 15 -2.06 -29.15 -19.40
CA SER A 15 -1.01 -28.18 -19.79
C SER A 15 -1.48 -27.04 -20.69
N THR A 16 -2.78 -26.73 -20.74
CA THR A 16 -3.31 -25.61 -21.57
C THR A 16 -3.96 -24.47 -20.78
N THR A 17 -3.84 -24.43 -19.46
CA THR A 17 -4.05 -23.18 -18.72
C THR A 17 -2.73 -22.44 -18.68
N GLY A 18 -2.56 -21.44 -19.55
CA GLY A 18 -1.39 -20.56 -19.53
C GLY A 18 -1.21 -19.98 -18.13
N TYR A 19 0.04 -19.86 -17.68
CA TYR A 19 0.40 -19.27 -16.39
C TYR A 19 -0.39 -17.98 -16.13
N GLN A 20 -1.10 -17.94 -15.02
CA GLN A 20 -1.86 -16.77 -14.58
C GLN A 20 -1.20 -16.15 -13.35
N VAL A 21 -0.85 -14.86 -13.44
CA VAL A 21 -0.25 -14.07 -12.36
C VAL A 21 -1.11 -14.18 -11.09
N ILE A 22 -0.49 -14.38 -9.93
CA ILE A 22 -1.15 -14.55 -8.62
C ILE A 22 -2.17 -13.44 -8.35
N ALA A 23 -1.81 -12.20 -8.59
CA ALA A 23 -2.69 -11.05 -8.39
C ALA A 23 -3.99 -11.09 -9.24
N ARG A 24 -4.00 -11.85 -10.34
CA ARG A 24 -5.19 -12.07 -11.15
C ARG A 24 -5.94 -13.33 -10.71
N LYS A 25 -5.24 -14.42 -10.45
CA LYS A 25 -5.81 -15.71 -10.00
C LYS A 25 -6.54 -15.56 -8.66
N TRP A 26 -5.93 -14.84 -7.72
CA TRP A 26 -6.43 -14.64 -6.36
C TRP A 26 -7.23 -13.33 -6.18
N ARG A 27 -7.72 -12.75 -7.27
CA ARG A 27 -8.61 -11.58 -7.17
C ARG A 27 -9.89 -11.99 -6.45
N PRO A 28 -10.32 -11.27 -5.40
CA PRO A 28 -11.55 -11.51 -4.66
C PRO A 28 -12.75 -11.74 -5.57
N GLN A 29 -13.52 -12.81 -5.33
CA GLN A 29 -14.72 -13.17 -6.08
C GLN A 29 -16.00 -12.83 -5.34
N LYS A 30 -15.92 -12.57 -4.03
CA LYS A 30 -17.02 -12.15 -3.15
C LYS A 30 -16.53 -11.12 -2.14
N PHE A 31 -17.46 -10.45 -1.48
CA PHE A 31 -17.13 -9.42 -0.50
C PHE A 31 -16.33 -9.97 0.70
N ASP A 32 -16.57 -11.22 1.10
CA ASP A 32 -15.84 -11.87 2.20
C ASP A 32 -14.36 -12.12 1.90
N ASP A 33 -13.97 -12.10 0.63
CA ASP A 33 -12.57 -12.24 0.21
C ASP A 33 -11.79 -10.90 0.30
N LEU A 34 -12.49 -9.77 0.52
CA LEU A 34 -11.87 -8.45 0.65
C LEU A 34 -11.22 -8.30 2.03
N VAL A 35 -9.90 -8.24 2.06
CA VAL A 35 -9.12 -8.13 3.30
C VAL A 35 -9.02 -6.68 3.76
N GLY A 36 -9.31 -6.43 5.04
CA GLY A 36 -9.07 -5.14 5.71
C GLY A 36 -10.02 -4.00 5.32
N GLN A 37 -11.14 -4.29 4.61
CA GLN A 37 -12.10 -3.29 4.16
C GLN A 37 -13.52 -3.51 4.74
N ASP A 38 -13.64 -4.09 5.93
CA ASP A 38 -14.91 -4.51 6.55
C ASP A 38 -15.96 -3.39 6.61
N HIS A 39 -15.52 -2.15 6.88
CA HIS A 39 -16.40 -0.98 6.96
C HIS A 39 -17.05 -0.64 5.61
N VAL A 40 -16.31 -0.80 4.50
CA VAL A 40 -16.82 -0.60 3.13
C VAL A 40 -17.78 -1.72 2.78
N VAL A 41 -17.35 -2.98 2.98
CA VAL A 41 -18.14 -4.19 2.71
C VAL A 41 -19.48 -4.14 3.44
N ARG A 42 -19.47 -3.88 4.74
CA ARG A 42 -20.67 -3.78 5.55
C ARG A 42 -21.65 -2.73 5.04
N THR A 43 -21.14 -1.56 4.65
CA THR A 43 -21.98 -0.46 4.16
C THR A 43 -22.60 -0.79 2.81
N LEU A 44 -21.82 -1.40 1.88
CA LEU A 44 -22.33 -1.81 0.57
C LEU A 44 -23.36 -2.95 0.68
N ARG A 45 -23.13 -3.95 1.55
CA ARG A 45 -24.12 -5.02 1.82
C ARG A 45 -25.44 -4.43 2.34
N ASN A 46 -25.38 -3.56 3.34
CA ASN A 46 -26.58 -2.91 3.88
C ASN A 46 -27.33 -2.09 2.82
N ALA A 47 -26.60 -1.38 1.95
CA ALA A 47 -27.22 -0.59 0.87
C ALA A 47 -27.97 -1.51 -0.13
N ILE A 48 -27.39 -2.66 -0.46
CA ILE A 48 -28.00 -3.65 -1.35
C ILE A 48 -29.25 -4.26 -0.69
N GLU A 49 -29.16 -4.75 0.54
CA GLU A 49 -30.24 -5.40 1.28
C GLU A 49 -31.43 -4.45 1.52
N GLN A 50 -31.16 -3.17 1.77
CA GLN A 50 -32.18 -2.15 1.98
C GLN A 50 -32.68 -1.54 0.67
N ASN A 51 -32.18 -1.99 -0.50
CA ASN A 51 -32.45 -1.43 -1.83
C ASN A 51 -32.20 0.10 -1.89
N ARG A 52 -31.19 0.59 -1.15
CA ARG A 52 -30.77 2.01 -1.11
C ARG A 52 -29.54 2.22 -1.97
N ILE A 53 -29.69 2.00 -3.27
CA ILE A 53 -28.60 2.06 -4.23
C ILE A 53 -28.51 3.46 -4.83
N ALA A 54 -27.43 4.18 -4.51
CA ALA A 54 -27.18 5.52 -5.08
C ALA A 54 -26.88 5.41 -6.60
N HIS A 55 -26.96 6.54 -7.29
CA HIS A 55 -26.62 6.62 -8.72
C HIS A 55 -25.10 6.70 -8.98
N ALA A 56 -24.30 7.19 -8.01
CA ALA A 56 -22.86 7.33 -8.14
C ALA A 56 -22.12 7.02 -6.83
N TYR A 57 -21.00 6.33 -6.96
CA TYR A 57 -20.08 5.92 -5.90
C TYR A 57 -18.68 6.40 -6.19
N LEU A 58 -17.91 6.76 -5.16
CA LEU A 58 -16.52 7.16 -5.28
C LEU A 58 -15.68 6.36 -4.29
N PHE A 59 -14.88 5.44 -4.80
CA PHE A 59 -13.90 4.67 -4.02
C PHE A 59 -12.54 5.40 -4.02
N VAL A 60 -12.09 5.78 -2.85
CA VAL A 60 -10.84 6.50 -2.62
C VAL A 60 -9.91 5.60 -1.82
N GLY A 61 -8.62 5.60 -2.12
CA GLY A 61 -7.63 4.88 -1.30
C GLY A 61 -6.33 4.63 -2.04
N PRO A 62 -5.28 4.20 -1.34
CA PRO A 62 -3.98 3.88 -1.94
C PRO A 62 -4.07 2.83 -3.04
N ARG A 63 -3.00 2.73 -3.84
CA ARG A 63 -2.88 1.69 -4.85
C ARG A 63 -2.92 0.30 -4.19
N GLY A 64 -3.45 -0.69 -4.89
CA GLY A 64 -3.44 -2.08 -4.42
C GLY A 64 -4.45 -2.44 -3.32
N THR A 65 -5.23 -1.48 -2.77
CA THR A 65 -6.19 -1.71 -1.67
C THR A 65 -7.52 -2.33 -2.08
N GLY A 66 -7.75 -2.57 -3.38
CA GLY A 66 -8.93 -3.27 -3.87
C GLY A 66 -10.05 -2.38 -4.43
N LYS A 67 -9.82 -1.09 -4.72
CA LYS A 67 -10.86 -0.16 -5.27
C LYS A 67 -11.61 -0.73 -6.46
N THR A 68 -10.91 -1.06 -7.53
CA THR A 68 -11.50 -1.62 -8.77
C THR A 68 -12.12 -3.00 -8.53
N THR A 69 -11.53 -3.80 -7.66
CA THR A 69 -12.09 -5.10 -7.27
C THR A 69 -13.41 -4.91 -6.53
N THR A 70 -13.48 -4.00 -5.57
CA THR A 70 -14.72 -3.66 -4.86
C THR A 70 -15.79 -3.15 -5.82
N ALA A 71 -15.40 -2.32 -6.80
CA ALA A 71 -16.30 -1.83 -7.86
C ALA A 71 -16.92 -2.98 -8.67
N ARG A 72 -16.10 -3.95 -9.10
CA ARG A 72 -16.58 -5.13 -9.83
C ARG A 72 -17.47 -6.05 -8.98
N LEU A 73 -17.08 -6.28 -7.72
CA LEU A 73 -17.90 -7.05 -6.79
C LEU A 73 -19.26 -6.38 -6.55
N PHE A 74 -19.27 -5.08 -6.39
CA PHE A 74 -20.49 -4.32 -6.25
C PHE A 74 -21.36 -4.40 -7.53
N ALA A 75 -20.77 -4.24 -8.71
CA ALA A 75 -21.47 -4.42 -9.99
C ALA A 75 -22.03 -5.84 -10.15
N LYS A 76 -21.28 -6.86 -9.76
CA LYS A 76 -21.74 -8.27 -9.71
C LYS A 76 -22.97 -8.43 -8.81
N CYS A 77 -22.96 -7.83 -7.62
CA CYS A 77 -24.08 -7.88 -6.69
C CYS A 77 -25.34 -7.16 -7.23
N LEU A 78 -25.16 -6.08 -7.99
CA LEU A 78 -26.27 -5.32 -8.57
C LEU A 78 -26.91 -6.02 -9.78
N ASN A 79 -26.11 -6.71 -10.60
CA ASN A 79 -26.53 -7.27 -11.88
C ASN A 79 -26.65 -8.81 -11.90
N CYS A 80 -26.60 -9.49 -10.76
CA CYS A 80 -26.84 -10.92 -10.73
C CYS A 80 -28.29 -11.28 -11.16
N GLU A 81 -28.49 -12.48 -11.67
CA GLU A 81 -29.80 -12.94 -12.25
C GLU A 81 -30.99 -12.82 -11.29
N SER A 82 -30.75 -12.96 -9.99
CA SER A 82 -31.78 -12.88 -8.95
C SER A 82 -32.04 -11.45 -8.44
N GLY A 83 -31.54 -10.41 -9.14
CA GLY A 83 -31.66 -8.98 -8.76
C GLY A 83 -30.58 -8.55 -7.79
N PRO A 84 -30.59 -7.32 -7.28
CA PRO A 84 -29.58 -6.88 -6.33
C PRO A 84 -29.57 -7.76 -5.07
N ARG A 85 -28.43 -8.43 -4.81
CA ARG A 85 -28.21 -9.21 -3.59
C ARG A 85 -26.73 -9.19 -3.19
N ALA A 86 -26.48 -9.20 -1.89
CA ALA A 86 -25.14 -9.09 -1.34
C ALA A 86 -24.25 -10.30 -1.64
N ASP A 87 -24.86 -11.48 -1.75
CA ASP A 87 -24.18 -12.75 -2.03
C ASP A 87 -24.71 -13.36 -3.33
N PRO A 88 -24.21 -12.89 -4.49
CA PRO A 88 -24.64 -13.42 -5.79
C PRO A 88 -24.05 -14.82 -6.03
N PRO A 89 -24.76 -15.71 -6.79
CA PRO A 89 -24.25 -17.04 -7.13
C PRO A 89 -22.97 -16.92 -7.97
N GLU A 90 -21.97 -17.78 -7.68
CA GLU A 90 -20.68 -17.77 -8.37
C GLU A 90 -20.77 -18.36 -9.77
N ASP A 91 -21.70 -19.30 -10.00
CA ASP A 91 -21.85 -20.05 -11.25
C ASP A 91 -22.62 -19.30 -12.34
N SER A 92 -23.16 -18.12 -12.07
CA SER A 92 -23.91 -17.33 -13.03
C SER A 92 -23.00 -16.77 -14.13
N GLU A 93 -23.37 -16.97 -15.40
CA GLU A 93 -22.62 -16.47 -16.57
C GLU A 93 -22.41 -14.94 -16.50
N ILE A 94 -23.45 -14.20 -16.10
CA ILE A 94 -23.37 -12.74 -15.96
C ILE A 94 -22.38 -12.35 -14.84
N CYS A 95 -22.35 -13.07 -13.73
CA CYS A 95 -21.43 -12.83 -12.64
C CYS A 95 -19.97 -13.08 -13.07
N GLN A 96 -19.73 -14.15 -13.82
CA GLN A 96 -18.41 -14.48 -14.36
C GLN A 96 -17.96 -13.46 -15.41
N SER A 97 -18.86 -13.04 -16.31
CA SER A 97 -18.54 -12.01 -17.32
C SER A 97 -18.18 -10.67 -16.71
N ILE A 98 -18.85 -10.26 -15.62
CA ILE A 98 -18.52 -9.03 -14.88
C ILE A 98 -17.12 -9.15 -14.25
N MET A 99 -16.81 -10.25 -13.59
CA MET A 99 -15.51 -10.44 -12.96
C MET A 99 -14.35 -10.51 -13.97
N ASN A 100 -14.63 -11.05 -15.17
CA ASN A 100 -13.68 -11.14 -16.27
C ASN A 100 -13.58 -9.83 -17.09
N GLY A 101 -14.47 -8.85 -16.85
CA GLY A 101 -14.51 -7.59 -17.57
C GLY A 101 -15.03 -7.68 -19.01
N SER A 102 -15.86 -8.70 -19.31
CA SER A 102 -16.46 -8.94 -20.64
C SER A 102 -17.97 -8.67 -20.71
N CYS A 103 -18.57 -8.20 -19.62
CA CYS A 103 -20.00 -7.90 -19.57
C CYS A 103 -20.33 -6.60 -20.31
N MET A 104 -21.32 -6.63 -21.21
CA MET A 104 -21.74 -5.46 -21.99
C MET A 104 -22.43 -4.39 -21.14
N ASP A 105 -23.04 -4.77 -20.01
CA ASP A 105 -23.75 -3.85 -19.12
C ASP A 105 -22.84 -3.29 -18.01
N VAL A 106 -21.57 -3.72 -17.93
CA VAL A 106 -20.58 -3.23 -16.97
C VAL A 106 -19.32 -2.83 -17.73
N LEU A 107 -19.21 -1.55 -18.00
CA LEU A 107 -18.09 -0.99 -18.75
C LEU A 107 -17.03 -0.47 -17.79
N GLU A 108 -15.81 -0.99 -17.92
CA GLU A 108 -14.65 -0.52 -17.15
C GLU A 108 -13.76 0.34 -18.04
N ILE A 109 -13.54 1.58 -17.60
CA ILE A 109 -12.79 2.61 -18.30
C ILE A 109 -11.62 3.04 -17.41
N ASP A 110 -10.41 2.91 -17.92
CA ASP A 110 -9.23 3.47 -17.28
C ASP A 110 -9.09 4.96 -17.67
N GLY A 111 -9.23 5.84 -16.67
CA GLY A 111 -9.14 7.29 -16.87
C GLY A 111 -7.76 7.78 -17.31
N ALA A 112 -6.70 7.00 -17.08
CA ALA A 112 -5.37 7.35 -17.56
C ALA A 112 -5.24 7.18 -19.09
N SER A 113 -5.83 6.12 -19.64
CA SER A 113 -5.82 5.83 -21.07
C SER A 113 -6.96 6.53 -21.84
N ASN A 114 -8.07 6.88 -21.14
CA ASN A 114 -9.30 7.43 -21.74
C ASN A 114 -9.70 8.76 -21.10
N ASN A 115 -8.80 9.73 -21.07
CA ASN A 115 -8.97 11.00 -20.35
C ASN A 115 -9.70 12.09 -21.15
N GLY A 116 -10.04 11.84 -22.41
CA GLY A 116 -10.61 12.81 -23.34
C GLY A 116 -12.11 13.05 -23.14
N VAL A 117 -12.58 14.18 -23.65
CA VAL A 117 -14.00 14.57 -23.58
C VAL A 117 -14.87 13.72 -24.51
N GLU A 118 -14.34 13.23 -25.62
CA GLU A 118 -15.10 12.42 -26.59
C GLU A 118 -15.52 11.08 -26.00
N GLN A 119 -14.60 10.38 -25.31
CA GLN A 119 -14.94 9.12 -24.63
C GLN A 119 -16.08 9.29 -23.62
N VAL A 120 -16.09 10.42 -22.90
CA VAL A 120 -17.15 10.71 -21.94
C VAL A 120 -18.47 11.09 -22.66
N ARG A 121 -18.41 11.70 -23.83
CA ARG A 121 -19.60 11.98 -24.65
C ARG A 121 -20.21 10.68 -25.19
N ASP A 122 -19.38 9.77 -25.71
CA ASP A 122 -19.81 8.44 -26.15
C ASP A 122 -20.48 7.66 -25.01
N LEU A 123 -19.85 7.69 -23.82
CA LEU A 123 -20.42 7.11 -22.62
C LEU A 123 -21.79 7.70 -22.27
N ARG A 124 -21.96 9.02 -22.38
CA ARG A 124 -23.22 9.69 -22.09
C ARG A 124 -24.32 9.32 -23.11
N GLU A 125 -23.98 9.15 -24.37
CA GLU A 125 -24.90 8.67 -25.40
C GLU A 125 -25.27 7.21 -25.17
N ASP A 126 -24.31 6.36 -24.85
CA ASP A 126 -24.52 4.96 -24.52
C ASP A 126 -25.38 4.78 -23.27
N ALA A 127 -25.25 5.65 -22.28
CA ALA A 127 -26.02 5.61 -21.04
C ALA A 127 -27.54 5.88 -21.22
N GLN A 128 -27.98 6.35 -22.38
CA GLN A 128 -29.41 6.53 -22.69
C GLN A 128 -30.10 5.21 -23.03
N TYR A 129 -29.32 4.19 -23.41
CA TYR A 129 -29.85 2.88 -23.75
C TYR A 129 -29.98 1.98 -22.51
N SER A 130 -31.06 1.24 -22.45
CA SER A 130 -31.28 0.26 -21.38
C SER A 130 -30.22 -0.86 -21.38
N PRO A 131 -29.93 -1.46 -20.21
CA PRO A 131 -29.04 -2.62 -20.14
C PRO A 131 -29.59 -3.80 -20.96
N SER A 132 -28.71 -4.67 -21.44
CA SER A 132 -29.06 -5.79 -22.31
C SER A 132 -29.40 -7.07 -21.54
N GLN A 133 -28.74 -7.32 -20.42
CA GLN A 133 -28.87 -8.55 -19.62
C GLN A 133 -29.11 -8.26 -18.13
N GLY A 134 -28.40 -7.27 -17.59
CA GLY A 134 -28.46 -6.89 -16.19
C GLY A 134 -29.62 -5.95 -15.86
N LYS A 135 -29.75 -5.62 -14.58
CA LYS A 135 -30.71 -4.63 -14.11
C LYS A 135 -30.23 -3.19 -14.31
N TYR A 136 -28.91 -3.00 -14.22
CA TYR A 136 -28.27 -1.70 -14.30
C TYR A 136 -27.18 -1.67 -15.36
N LYS A 137 -27.00 -0.54 -15.99
CA LYS A 137 -25.84 -0.21 -16.80
C LYS A 137 -24.82 0.49 -15.91
N ILE A 138 -23.66 -0.13 -15.71
CA ILE A 138 -22.69 0.28 -14.71
C ILE A 138 -21.41 0.72 -15.38
N TYR A 139 -20.97 1.93 -15.09
CA TYR A 139 -19.71 2.49 -15.58
C TYR A 139 -18.73 2.56 -14.42
N ILE A 140 -17.66 1.75 -14.51
CA ILE A 140 -16.54 1.78 -13.58
C ILE A 140 -15.43 2.61 -14.22
N ILE A 141 -15.14 3.78 -13.64
CA ILE A 141 -14.07 4.65 -14.13
C ILE A 141 -12.94 4.63 -13.10
N ASP A 142 -11.87 3.90 -13.46
CA ASP A 142 -10.67 3.80 -12.61
C ASP A 142 -9.75 5.00 -12.86
N GLU A 143 -8.99 5.38 -11.84
CA GLU A 143 -8.13 6.58 -11.79
C GLU A 143 -8.81 7.83 -12.36
N VAL A 144 -10.06 8.06 -11.93
CA VAL A 144 -10.93 9.14 -12.42
C VAL A 144 -10.28 10.53 -12.33
N HIS A 145 -9.33 10.74 -11.42
CA HIS A 145 -8.57 11.99 -11.28
C HIS A 145 -7.70 12.34 -12.52
N MET A 146 -7.45 11.36 -13.40
CA MET A 146 -6.71 11.56 -14.66
C MET A 146 -7.56 12.16 -15.79
N LEU A 147 -8.88 12.22 -15.61
CA LEU A 147 -9.76 12.82 -16.61
C LEU A 147 -9.48 14.33 -16.80
N SER A 148 -9.60 14.80 -18.02
CA SER A 148 -9.50 16.24 -18.31
C SER A 148 -10.66 17.01 -17.67
N THR A 149 -10.46 18.31 -17.40
CA THR A 149 -11.51 19.18 -16.87
C THR A 149 -12.75 19.19 -17.77
N GLN A 150 -12.56 19.09 -19.09
CA GLN A 150 -13.67 19.03 -20.05
C GLN A 150 -14.45 17.72 -19.95
N ALA A 151 -13.75 16.59 -19.73
CA ALA A 151 -14.37 15.29 -19.48
C ALA A 151 -15.18 15.28 -18.17
N PHE A 152 -14.64 15.85 -17.09
CA PHE A 152 -15.39 16.04 -15.85
C PHE A 152 -16.68 16.86 -16.04
N ASN A 153 -16.61 17.97 -16.78
CA ASN A 153 -17.79 18.80 -17.05
C ASN A 153 -18.83 18.07 -17.92
N ALA A 154 -18.40 17.18 -18.81
CA ALA A 154 -19.32 16.33 -19.57
C ALA A 154 -20.02 15.28 -18.67
N LEU A 155 -19.33 14.71 -17.67
CA LEU A 155 -19.89 13.79 -16.68
C LEU A 155 -20.92 14.46 -15.77
N LEU A 156 -20.72 15.73 -15.40
CA LEU A 156 -21.65 16.45 -14.50
C LEU A 156 -23.09 16.41 -15.02
N LYS A 157 -23.30 16.56 -16.34
CA LYS A 157 -24.64 16.57 -16.93
C LYS A 157 -25.43 15.29 -16.68
N ILE A 158 -24.75 14.12 -16.74
CA ILE A 158 -25.42 12.84 -16.48
C ILE A 158 -25.51 12.51 -14.98
N LEU A 159 -24.60 13.06 -14.17
CA LEU A 159 -24.65 12.88 -12.72
C LEU A 159 -25.72 13.77 -12.05
N GLU A 160 -26.16 14.84 -12.70
CA GLU A 160 -27.24 15.69 -12.23
C GLU A 160 -28.60 15.06 -12.46
N GLU A 161 -28.80 14.47 -13.64
CA GLU A 161 -30.04 13.80 -14.03
C GLU A 161 -29.76 12.40 -14.57
N PRO A 162 -29.31 11.46 -13.70
CA PRO A 162 -28.96 10.13 -14.15
C PRO A 162 -30.21 9.30 -14.49
N PRO A 163 -30.19 8.54 -15.60
CA PRO A 163 -31.24 7.54 -15.85
C PRO A 163 -31.29 6.52 -14.70
N GLU A 164 -32.46 6.04 -14.33
CA GLU A 164 -32.63 5.14 -13.17
C GLU A 164 -31.80 3.84 -13.28
N HIS A 165 -31.65 3.35 -14.52
CA HIS A 165 -30.88 2.14 -14.82
C HIS A 165 -29.37 2.35 -14.84
N VAL A 166 -28.86 3.58 -14.74
CA VAL A 166 -27.43 3.89 -14.81
C VAL A 166 -26.82 4.03 -13.42
N LYS A 167 -25.66 3.41 -13.23
CA LYS A 167 -24.85 3.55 -12.01
C LYS A 167 -23.41 3.88 -12.38
N PHE A 168 -22.82 4.83 -11.65
CA PHE A 168 -21.42 5.19 -11.79
C PHE A 168 -20.61 4.70 -10.59
N VAL A 169 -19.45 4.14 -10.83
CA VAL A 169 -18.48 3.78 -9.79
C VAL A 169 -17.12 4.35 -10.16
N PHE A 170 -16.74 5.41 -9.50
CA PHE A 170 -15.44 6.05 -9.66
C PHE A 170 -14.45 5.47 -8.69
N ALA A 171 -13.21 5.26 -9.14
CA ALA A 171 -12.09 4.88 -8.29
C ALA A 171 -10.94 5.86 -8.46
N THR A 172 -10.25 6.21 -7.38
CA THR A 172 -9.12 7.14 -7.42
C THR A 172 -8.14 6.92 -6.27
N THR A 173 -6.88 7.16 -6.54
CA THR A 173 -5.84 7.28 -5.51
C THR A 173 -5.75 8.71 -4.96
N GLU A 174 -6.21 9.73 -5.72
CA GLU A 174 -6.02 11.15 -5.43
C GLU A 174 -7.35 11.91 -5.40
N ALA A 175 -8.11 11.74 -4.31
CA ALA A 175 -9.42 12.37 -4.16
C ALA A 175 -9.39 13.91 -4.24
N HIS A 176 -8.26 14.54 -3.87
CA HIS A 176 -8.11 16.00 -3.91
C HIS A 176 -8.04 16.57 -5.33
N LYS A 177 -7.73 15.74 -6.34
CA LYS A 177 -7.75 16.13 -7.75
C LYS A 177 -9.12 15.98 -8.42
N VAL A 178 -10.07 15.27 -7.77
CA VAL A 178 -11.43 15.12 -8.27
C VAL A 178 -12.23 16.38 -7.97
N LEU A 179 -12.99 16.89 -8.95
CA LEU A 179 -13.77 18.11 -8.78
C LEU A 179 -14.78 17.98 -7.60
N PRO A 180 -14.86 18.96 -6.71
CA PRO A 180 -15.82 18.95 -5.58
C PRO A 180 -17.27 18.76 -6.03
N THR A 181 -17.61 19.25 -7.23
CA THR A 181 -18.94 19.10 -7.83
C THR A 181 -19.28 17.64 -8.18
N ILE A 182 -18.30 16.80 -8.50
CA ILE A 182 -18.47 15.35 -8.67
C ILE A 182 -18.57 14.67 -7.30
N VAL A 183 -17.63 14.98 -6.40
CA VAL A 183 -17.59 14.40 -5.04
C VAL A 183 -18.91 14.59 -4.31
N SER A 184 -19.53 15.78 -4.42
CA SER A 184 -20.80 16.09 -3.74
C SER A 184 -22.00 15.29 -4.26
N ARG A 185 -21.91 14.66 -5.43
CA ARG A 185 -22.96 13.84 -6.04
C ARG A 185 -22.72 12.34 -5.88
N CYS A 186 -21.56 11.96 -5.30
CA CYS A 186 -21.17 10.57 -5.10
C CYS A 186 -21.29 10.15 -3.63
N GLN A 187 -21.67 8.92 -3.39
CA GLN A 187 -21.46 8.30 -2.10
C GLN A 187 -19.98 7.88 -2.01
N ARG A 188 -19.23 8.54 -1.12
CA ARG A 188 -17.78 8.31 -0.95
C ARG A 188 -17.51 7.17 0.01
N PHE A 189 -16.52 6.33 -0.36
CA PHE A 189 -15.96 5.24 0.42
C PHE A 189 -14.45 5.33 0.44
N ASP A 190 -13.87 5.43 1.62
CA ASP A 190 -12.43 5.52 1.82
C ASP A 190 -11.87 4.13 2.18
N LEU A 191 -11.17 3.51 1.23
CA LEU A 191 -10.43 2.27 1.46
C LEU A 191 -9.11 2.60 2.16
N LYS A 192 -8.81 1.84 3.21
CA LYS A 192 -7.61 2.03 4.03
C LYS A 192 -6.45 1.17 3.54
N PRO A 193 -5.19 1.58 3.78
CA PRO A 193 -4.07 0.65 3.68
C PRO A 193 -4.36 -0.61 4.50
N ILE A 194 -4.06 -1.77 3.94
CA ILE A 194 -4.28 -3.05 4.61
C ILE A 194 -3.16 -3.27 5.63
N PRO A 195 -3.45 -3.60 6.89
CA PRO A 195 -2.44 -3.92 7.89
C PRO A 195 -1.51 -5.05 7.44
N GLU A 196 -0.21 -4.95 7.75
CA GLU A 196 0.82 -5.92 7.34
C GLU A 196 0.49 -7.35 7.77
N ASN A 197 -0.03 -7.54 8.99
CA ASN A 197 -0.43 -8.85 9.48
C ASN A 197 -1.51 -9.50 8.62
N LEU A 198 -2.51 -8.73 8.16
CA LEU A 198 -3.57 -9.24 7.29
C LEU A 198 -3.06 -9.56 5.89
N ILE A 199 -2.10 -8.77 5.38
CA ILE A 199 -1.42 -9.08 4.11
C ILE A 199 -0.64 -10.39 4.25
N LYS A 200 0.19 -10.52 5.30
CA LYS A 200 0.97 -11.71 5.60
C LYS A 200 0.08 -12.96 5.66
N ASP A 201 -1.00 -12.91 6.45
CA ASP A 201 -1.93 -14.02 6.60
C ASP A 201 -2.57 -14.42 5.26
N ARG A 202 -2.91 -13.43 4.43
CA ARG A 202 -3.43 -13.70 3.08
C ARG A 202 -2.39 -14.32 2.15
N LEU A 203 -1.14 -13.86 2.20
CA LEU A 203 -0.04 -14.44 1.43
C LEU A 203 0.26 -15.88 1.89
N ALA A 204 0.26 -16.15 3.19
CA ALA A 204 0.43 -17.50 3.74
C ALA A 204 -0.67 -18.45 3.22
N TYR A 205 -1.92 -18.02 3.23
CA TYR A 205 -3.03 -18.78 2.67
C TYR A 205 -2.83 -19.06 1.16
N ILE A 206 -2.38 -18.07 0.39
CA ILE A 206 -2.10 -18.25 -1.04
C ILE A 206 -0.97 -19.26 -1.25
N CYS A 207 0.12 -19.17 -0.51
CA CYS A 207 1.24 -20.11 -0.58
C CYS A 207 0.80 -21.54 -0.28
N GLU A 208 -0.02 -21.74 0.75
CA GLU A 208 -0.58 -23.05 1.10
C GLU A 208 -1.41 -23.65 -0.06
N GLN A 209 -2.27 -22.84 -0.68
CA GLN A 209 -3.11 -23.28 -1.80
C GLN A 209 -2.32 -23.54 -3.10
N GLU A 210 -1.22 -22.84 -3.31
CA GLU A 210 -0.33 -23.03 -4.46
C GLU A 210 0.73 -24.10 -4.22
N GLY A 211 0.83 -24.67 -3.00
CA GLY A 211 1.83 -25.67 -2.64
C GLY A 211 3.25 -25.11 -2.48
N ILE A 212 3.35 -23.83 -2.13
CA ILE A 212 4.63 -23.10 -1.98
C ILE A 212 4.99 -23.06 -0.50
N SER A 213 6.25 -23.40 -0.17
CA SER A 213 6.80 -23.24 1.17
C SER A 213 7.44 -21.86 1.30
N ALA A 214 6.91 -21.02 2.17
CA ALA A 214 7.49 -19.70 2.45
C ALA A 214 7.69 -19.51 3.95
N GLU A 215 8.84 -18.96 4.33
CA GLU A 215 9.11 -18.60 5.71
C GLU A 215 8.19 -17.44 6.16
N ASP A 216 7.75 -17.47 7.42
CA ASP A 216 6.91 -16.43 7.99
C ASP A 216 7.57 -15.05 7.95
N THR A 217 8.89 -15.00 8.14
CA THR A 217 9.72 -13.80 8.03
C THR A 217 9.81 -13.28 6.59
N ALA A 218 9.86 -14.17 5.59
CA ALA A 218 9.81 -13.80 4.18
C ALA A 218 8.47 -13.16 3.82
N LEU A 219 7.36 -13.77 4.26
CA LEU A 219 6.01 -13.21 4.04
C LEU A 219 5.82 -11.87 4.76
N GLN A 220 6.39 -11.71 5.95
CA GLN A 220 6.39 -10.45 6.68
C GLN A 220 7.18 -9.36 5.94
N ALA A 221 8.34 -9.70 5.36
CA ALA A 221 9.13 -8.77 4.54
C ALA A 221 8.34 -8.32 3.29
N ILE A 222 7.69 -9.26 2.59
CA ILE A 222 6.84 -8.96 1.43
C ILE A 222 5.66 -8.05 1.83
N ALA A 223 4.99 -8.34 2.95
CA ALA A 223 3.86 -7.55 3.43
C ALA A 223 4.26 -6.10 3.75
N ARG A 224 5.42 -5.91 4.41
CA ARG A 224 5.99 -4.59 4.70
C ARG A 224 6.31 -3.81 3.43
N MET A 225 6.92 -4.46 2.44
CA MET A 225 7.26 -3.83 1.15
C MET A 225 6.04 -3.35 0.38
N ALA A 226 4.91 -4.04 0.53
CA ALA A 226 3.67 -3.74 -0.19
C ALA A 226 2.94 -2.49 0.33
N ASP A 227 3.36 -1.91 1.46
CA ASP A 227 2.84 -0.66 2.04
C ASP A 227 1.29 -0.59 2.03
N GLY A 228 0.66 -1.66 2.48
CA GLY A 228 -0.80 -1.77 2.56
C GLY A 228 -1.51 -2.15 1.24
N GLY A 229 -0.78 -2.45 0.17
CA GLY A 229 -1.31 -2.86 -1.14
C GLY A 229 -1.34 -4.38 -1.33
N MET A 230 -2.51 -5.03 -1.27
CA MET A 230 -2.63 -6.47 -1.51
C MET A 230 -2.18 -6.88 -2.92
N ARG A 231 -2.48 -6.08 -3.95
CA ARG A 231 -2.07 -6.37 -5.32
C ARG A 231 -0.54 -6.33 -5.46
N ASP A 232 0.08 -5.36 -4.81
CA ASP A 232 1.52 -5.17 -4.87
C ASP A 232 2.23 -6.31 -4.10
N SER A 233 1.70 -6.74 -2.93
CA SER A 233 2.23 -7.91 -2.20
C SER A 233 2.14 -9.19 -3.00
N GLN A 234 1.02 -9.43 -3.70
CA GLN A 234 0.85 -10.59 -4.57
C GLN A 234 1.79 -10.56 -5.79
N SER A 235 2.08 -9.36 -6.33
CA SER A 235 3.04 -9.20 -7.43
C SER A 235 4.48 -9.47 -6.98
N ILE A 236 4.83 -9.04 -5.76
CA ILE A 236 6.12 -9.35 -5.12
C ILE A 236 6.24 -10.87 -4.90
N LEU A 237 5.21 -11.51 -4.34
CA LEU A 237 5.19 -12.96 -4.13
C LEU A 237 5.39 -13.71 -5.46
N ASP A 238 4.73 -13.29 -6.52
CA ASP A 238 4.84 -13.87 -7.85
C ASP A 238 6.26 -13.81 -8.42
N GLN A 239 6.96 -12.68 -8.20
CA GLN A 239 8.36 -12.52 -8.56
C GLN A 239 9.28 -13.43 -7.73
N MET A 240 8.99 -13.58 -6.42
CA MET A 240 9.76 -14.47 -5.56
C MET A 240 9.59 -15.93 -5.96
N ILE A 241 8.38 -16.36 -6.32
CA ILE A 241 8.14 -17.70 -6.85
C ILE A 241 8.92 -17.93 -8.15
N ALA A 242 8.94 -16.93 -9.03
CA ALA A 242 9.72 -17.05 -10.27
C ALA A 242 11.22 -17.12 -10.02
N PHE A 243 11.74 -16.53 -8.95
CA PHE A 243 13.16 -16.52 -8.59
C PHE A 243 13.57 -17.75 -7.79
N CYS A 244 12.82 -18.11 -6.73
CA CYS A 244 13.19 -19.18 -5.78
C CYS A 244 12.55 -20.53 -6.12
N GLY A 245 11.46 -20.57 -6.92
CA GLY A 245 10.65 -21.77 -7.12
C GLY A 245 9.70 -22.02 -5.96
N GLU A 246 9.71 -23.26 -5.43
CA GLU A 246 8.71 -23.73 -4.45
C GLU A 246 9.05 -23.38 -2.98
N SER A 247 10.25 -22.84 -2.71
CA SER A 247 10.68 -22.49 -1.35
C SER A 247 11.23 -21.08 -1.31
N ILE A 248 10.64 -20.23 -0.47
CA ILE A 248 10.99 -18.82 -0.33
C ILE A 248 11.51 -18.58 1.09
N ALA A 249 12.80 -18.25 1.21
CA ALA A 249 13.43 -17.84 2.46
C ALA A 249 13.46 -16.30 2.59
N GLU A 250 13.61 -15.79 3.81
CA GLU A 250 13.77 -14.36 4.06
C GLU A 250 14.97 -13.78 3.30
N GLU A 251 16.10 -14.50 3.30
CA GLU A 251 17.32 -14.08 2.62
C GLU A 251 17.12 -13.83 1.12
N ASP A 252 16.28 -14.64 0.46
CA ASP A 252 15.96 -14.48 -0.95
C ASP A 252 15.23 -13.17 -1.21
N VAL A 253 14.24 -12.84 -0.35
CA VAL A 253 13.49 -11.58 -0.45
C VAL A 253 14.43 -10.40 -0.23
N LEU A 254 15.28 -10.47 0.79
CA LEU A 254 16.26 -9.43 1.10
C LEU A 254 17.26 -9.23 -0.04
N GLN A 255 17.69 -10.32 -0.68
CA GLN A 255 18.62 -10.28 -1.81
C GLN A 255 18.00 -9.66 -3.06
N VAL A 256 16.82 -10.14 -3.48
CA VAL A 256 16.16 -9.69 -4.72
C VAL A 256 15.80 -8.21 -4.67
N TYR A 257 15.39 -7.73 -3.50
CA TYR A 257 14.94 -6.35 -3.34
C TYR A 257 15.98 -5.42 -2.70
N GLY A 258 17.20 -5.88 -2.50
CA GLY A 258 18.27 -5.07 -1.90
C GLY A 258 17.95 -4.60 -0.48
N LEU A 259 17.14 -5.36 0.26
CA LEU A 259 16.75 -5.01 1.62
C LEU A 259 17.82 -5.42 2.63
N VAL A 260 17.81 -4.76 3.77
CA VAL A 260 18.66 -5.10 4.92
C VAL A 260 17.80 -5.82 5.97
N GLY A 261 18.34 -6.86 6.58
CA GLY A 261 17.66 -7.61 7.63
C GLY A 261 17.39 -6.75 8.87
N ALA A 262 16.37 -7.14 9.63
CA ALA A 262 15.96 -6.40 10.82
C ALA A 262 17.09 -6.29 11.87
N GLU A 263 17.95 -7.30 11.97
CA GLU A 263 19.11 -7.32 12.85
C GLU A 263 20.17 -6.28 12.43
N GLN A 264 20.54 -6.26 11.14
CA GLN A 264 21.51 -5.29 10.61
C GLN A 264 20.99 -3.83 10.71
N THR A 265 19.69 -3.61 10.52
CA THR A 265 19.07 -2.31 10.74
C THR A 265 19.10 -1.92 12.23
N ALA A 266 18.96 -2.90 13.13
CA ALA A 266 19.10 -2.69 14.58
C ALA A 266 20.54 -2.32 14.96
N ASP A 267 21.52 -3.01 14.39
CA ASP A 267 22.94 -2.73 14.61
C ASP A 267 23.30 -1.32 14.15
N LEU A 268 22.82 -0.91 12.97
CA LEU A 268 23.01 0.42 12.45
C LEU A 268 22.39 1.49 13.37
N ALA A 269 21.16 1.27 13.82
CA ALA A 269 20.47 2.16 14.76
C ALA A 269 21.22 2.28 16.09
N THR A 270 21.76 1.17 16.58
CA THR A 270 22.57 1.13 17.81
C THR A 270 23.89 1.88 17.63
N ALA A 271 24.59 1.68 16.51
CA ALA A 271 25.83 2.40 16.19
C ALA A 271 25.60 3.92 16.12
N ILE A 272 24.47 4.36 15.53
CA ILE A 272 24.09 5.77 15.50
C ILE A 272 23.82 6.31 16.90
N ALA A 273 23.04 5.60 17.71
CA ALA A 273 22.66 6.01 19.07
C ALA A 273 23.88 6.10 20.01
N THR A 274 24.84 5.20 19.86
CA THR A 274 26.09 5.16 20.64
C THR A 274 27.16 6.11 20.09
N GLY A 275 27.06 6.57 18.84
CA GLY A 275 28.05 7.41 18.15
C GLY A 275 29.27 6.62 17.69
N ASP A 276 29.12 5.36 17.40
CA ASP A 276 30.17 4.52 16.84
C ASP A 276 30.31 4.73 15.32
N HIS A 277 31.00 5.81 14.95
CA HIS A 277 31.18 6.21 13.55
C HIS A 277 31.94 5.16 12.73
N ILE A 278 32.83 4.38 13.36
CA ILE A 278 33.59 3.33 12.68
C ILE A 278 32.61 2.22 12.26
N LYS A 279 31.79 1.79 13.20
CA LYS A 279 30.77 0.74 12.95
C LYS A 279 29.74 1.17 11.92
N ILE A 280 29.32 2.46 11.92
CA ILE A 280 28.42 3.00 10.90
C ILE A 280 29.04 2.82 9.50
N LEU A 281 30.30 3.23 9.31
CA LEU A 281 30.97 3.13 8.00
C LEU A 281 31.20 1.67 7.57
N GLU A 282 31.59 0.78 8.50
CA GLU A 282 31.71 -0.67 8.22
C GLU A 282 30.39 -1.29 7.73
N LEU A 283 29.27 -0.92 8.37
CA LEU A 283 27.95 -1.39 7.97
C LEU A 283 27.56 -0.86 6.58
N VAL A 284 27.82 0.44 6.32
CA VAL A 284 27.54 1.03 5.00
C VAL A 284 28.38 0.37 3.91
N ASP A 285 29.67 0.07 4.15
CA ASP A 285 30.51 -0.69 3.22
C ASP A 285 29.99 -2.10 2.97
N SER A 286 29.48 -2.76 3.99
CA SER A 286 28.86 -4.07 3.86
C SER A 286 27.57 -4.00 3.02
N PHE A 287 26.75 -2.99 3.19
CA PHE A 287 25.53 -2.77 2.41
C PHE A 287 25.85 -2.50 0.95
N ASP A 288 26.84 -1.65 0.68
CA ASP A 288 27.32 -1.32 -0.67
C ASP A 288 27.83 -2.59 -1.40
N SER A 289 28.70 -3.35 -0.75
CA SER A 289 29.25 -4.57 -1.30
C SER A 289 28.20 -5.65 -1.58
N SER A 290 27.10 -5.65 -0.84
CA SER A 290 25.95 -6.56 -1.00
C SER A 290 24.87 -6.00 -1.93
N GLY A 291 25.07 -4.81 -2.55
CA GLY A 291 24.10 -4.20 -3.46
C GLY A 291 22.78 -3.80 -2.79
N ARG A 292 22.82 -3.34 -1.52
CA ARG A 292 21.62 -2.93 -0.78
C ARG A 292 21.17 -1.53 -1.22
N ASP A 293 19.86 -1.32 -1.22
CA ASP A 293 19.24 -0.02 -1.54
C ASP A 293 19.31 0.90 -0.31
N PHE A 294 20.19 1.90 -0.36
CA PHE A 294 20.40 2.85 0.74
C PHE A 294 19.16 3.67 1.09
N PHE A 295 18.32 3.98 0.10
CA PHE A 295 17.07 4.70 0.39
C PHE A 295 16.10 3.83 1.21
N ARG A 296 16.01 2.54 0.90
CA ARG A 296 15.22 1.59 1.68
C ARG A 296 15.77 1.43 3.10
N VAL A 297 17.08 1.30 3.24
CA VAL A 297 17.71 1.24 4.57
C VAL A 297 17.39 2.49 5.41
N LEU A 298 17.41 3.66 4.77
CA LEU A 298 17.03 4.91 5.44
C LEU A 298 15.57 4.88 5.93
N VAL A 299 14.63 4.42 5.10
CA VAL A 299 13.20 4.32 5.45
C VAL A 299 12.99 3.34 6.60
N ASP A 300 13.62 2.17 6.57
CA ASP A 300 13.54 1.17 7.64
C ASP A 300 14.14 1.71 8.96
N LEU A 301 15.26 2.44 8.86
CA LEU A 301 15.87 3.10 10.01
C LEU A 301 14.96 4.17 10.62
N GLN A 302 14.31 4.99 9.79
CA GLN A 302 13.34 5.99 10.26
C GLN A 302 12.15 5.34 10.97
N ALA A 303 11.61 4.24 10.42
CA ALA A 303 10.52 3.48 11.05
C ALA A 303 10.93 3.00 12.44
N ARG A 304 12.14 2.44 12.57
CA ARG A 304 12.69 1.96 13.84
C ARG A 304 12.91 3.09 14.86
N VAL A 305 13.48 4.22 14.42
CA VAL A 305 13.66 5.40 15.29
C VAL A 305 12.31 5.96 15.75
N ARG A 306 11.29 5.95 14.87
CA ARG A 306 9.93 6.36 15.22
C ARG A 306 9.31 5.44 16.28
N GLU A 307 9.48 4.13 16.17
CA GLU A 307 9.02 3.18 17.20
C GLU A 307 9.70 3.46 18.54
N ALA A 308 11.02 3.64 18.54
CA ALA A 308 11.78 4.00 19.75
C ALA A 308 11.29 5.32 20.37
N LEU A 309 10.96 6.32 19.55
CA LEU A 309 10.38 7.57 20.01
C LEU A 309 9.02 7.36 20.69
N LEU A 310 8.13 6.56 20.10
CA LEU A 310 6.83 6.25 20.69
C LEU A 310 6.95 5.50 22.03
N GLU A 311 7.90 4.58 22.13
CA GLU A 311 8.21 3.87 23.39
C GLU A 311 8.74 4.83 24.45
N ALA A 312 9.69 5.70 24.08
CA ALA A 312 10.24 6.70 24.99
C ALA A 312 9.16 7.66 25.51
N VAL A 313 8.22 8.10 24.68
CA VAL A 313 7.06 8.91 25.09
C VAL A 313 6.19 8.15 26.09
N LYS A 314 5.89 6.88 25.85
CA LYS A 314 5.10 6.03 26.77
C LYS A 314 5.83 5.76 28.08
N ALA A 315 7.17 5.69 28.05
CA ALA A 315 8.01 5.44 29.23
C ALA A 315 8.34 6.71 30.05
N GLY A 316 7.75 7.85 29.72
CA GLY A 316 7.95 9.09 30.48
C GLY A 316 9.15 9.96 30.03
N GLY A 317 9.57 9.80 28.76
CA GLY A 317 10.53 10.72 28.11
C GLY A 317 11.91 10.14 27.81
N THR A 318 12.19 8.89 28.18
CA THR A 318 13.45 8.21 27.89
C THR A 318 13.19 6.75 27.50
N GLY A 319 13.85 6.27 26.45
CA GLY A 319 13.79 4.88 25.98
C GLY A 319 15.20 4.35 25.68
N SER A 320 15.35 3.03 25.65
CA SER A 320 16.63 2.34 25.37
C SER A 320 16.53 1.32 24.26
N SER A 321 15.46 1.33 23.47
CA SER A 321 15.19 0.34 22.41
C SER A 321 16.17 0.39 21.23
N LEU A 322 17.00 1.46 21.13
CA LEU A 322 18.08 1.57 20.17
C LEU A 322 19.46 1.19 20.74
N GLY A 323 19.50 0.42 21.84
CA GLY A 323 20.76 -0.04 22.45
C GLY A 323 21.45 0.97 23.36
N ALA A 324 20.95 2.23 23.43
CA ALA A 324 21.44 3.26 24.33
C ALA A 324 20.26 4.08 24.90
N PRO A 325 20.38 4.63 26.13
CA PRO A 325 19.36 5.52 26.67
C PRO A 325 19.27 6.79 25.87
N MET A 326 18.12 7.08 25.27
CA MET A 326 17.88 8.28 24.47
C MET A 326 16.62 8.99 24.97
N THR A 327 16.69 10.33 25.01
CA THR A 327 15.53 11.16 25.34
C THR A 327 14.62 11.32 24.12
N THR A 328 13.34 11.64 24.35
CA THR A 328 12.41 11.98 23.28
C THR A 328 12.92 13.12 22.39
N GLU A 329 13.65 14.09 22.97
CA GLU A 329 14.26 15.18 22.22
C GLU A 329 15.37 14.68 21.27
N SER A 330 16.29 13.83 21.77
CA SER A 330 17.35 13.23 20.94
C SER A 330 16.78 12.37 19.80
N LEU A 331 15.75 11.56 20.09
CA LEU A 331 15.08 10.73 19.09
C LEU A 331 14.34 11.57 18.04
N THR A 332 13.73 12.68 18.45
CA THR A 332 13.08 13.61 17.51
C THR A 332 14.09 14.25 16.58
N ARG A 333 15.24 14.72 17.09
CA ARG A 333 16.31 15.28 16.26
C ARG A 333 16.89 14.24 15.30
N LEU A 334 17.13 13.03 15.78
CA LEU A 334 17.59 11.92 14.95
C LEU A 334 16.64 11.67 13.78
N LEU A 335 15.34 11.54 14.07
CA LEU A 335 14.32 11.30 13.05
C LEU A 335 14.24 12.46 12.05
N ASP A 336 14.33 13.70 12.52
CA ASP A 336 14.27 14.89 11.66
C ASP A 336 15.49 14.99 10.73
N SER A 337 16.68 14.70 11.24
CA SER A 337 17.93 14.67 10.46
C SER A 337 17.87 13.60 9.36
N LEU A 338 17.39 12.40 9.70
CA LEU A 338 17.20 11.32 8.71
C LEU A 338 16.19 11.71 7.63
N ARG A 339 15.06 12.34 7.99
CA ARG A 339 14.05 12.81 7.02
C ARG A 339 14.58 13.88 6.09
N GLN A 340 15.36 14.83 6.59
CA GLN A 340 15.99 15.87 5.75
C GLN A 340 16.93 15.30 4.71
N SER A 341 17.47 14.12 4.94
CA SER A 341 18.42 13.46 4.03
C SER A 341 17.75 12.67 2.88
N GLU A 342 16.42 12.46 2.93
CA GLU A 342 15.68 11.68 1.90
C GLU A 342 15.88 12.21 0.48
N SER A 343 15.80 13.54 0.30
CA SER A 343 15.92 14.16 -1.01
C SER A 343 17.34 14.02 -1.59
N ALA A 344 18.36 14.12 -0.73
CA ALA A 344 19.75 13.96 -1.14
C ALA A 344 20.05 12.52 -1.59
N LEU A 345 19.48 11.53 -0.92
CA LEU A 345 19.59 10.13 -1.32
C LEU A 345 18.84 9.84 -2.62
N LYS A 346 17.61 10.32 -2.75
CA LYS A 346 16.75 10.03 -3.90
C LYS A 346 17.21 10.69 -5.21
N PHE A 347 17.82 11.85 -5.14
CA PHE A 347 18.18 12.66 -6.31
C PHE A 347 19.68 13.01 -6.41
N GLY A 348 20.50 12.54 -5.48
CA GLY A 348 21.93 12.81 -5.45
C GLY A 348 22.72 11.93 -6.43
N LEU A 349 23.91 12.41 -6.83
CA LEU A 349 24.77 11.72 -7.81
C LEU A 349 25.54 10.53 -7.21
N ASN A 350 25.74 10.48 -5.90
CA ASN A 350 26.47 9.40 -5.21
C ASN A 350 25.69 9.00 -3.95
N GLU A 351 24.93 7.93 -4.09
CA GLU A 351 24.05 7.44 -3.02
C GLU A 351 24.82 7.01 -1.77
N LYS A 352 25.95 6.31 -1.92
CA LYS A 352 26.78 5.87 -0.80
C LYS A 352 27.29 7.03 0.04
N VAL A 353 27.95 8.01 -0.59
CA VAL A 353 28.48 9.18 0.11
C VAL A 353 27.37 10.00 0.79
N ASN A 354 26.24 10.17 0.10
CA ASN A 354 25.10 10.87 0.68
C ASN A 354 24.54 10.12 1.89
N PHE A 355 24.52 8.79 1.86
CA PHE A 355 24.05 7.97 2.97
C PHE A 355 25.02 8.01 4.14
N GLU A 356 26.34 7.88 3.93
CA GLU A 356 27.38 8.04 4.96
C GLU A 356 27.26 9.40 5.66
N VAL A 357 27.19 10.49 4.89
CA VAL A 357 27.06 11.84 5.44
C VAL A 357 25.75 12.00 6.21
N ALA A 358 24.64 11.46 5.71
CA ALA A 358 23.34 11.49 6.39
C ALA A 358 23.40 10.82 7.76
N LEU A 359 23.99 9.61 7.84
CA LEU A 359 24.08 8.85 9.09
C LEU A 359 25.03 9.51 10.11
N LEU A 360 26.20 9.97 9.66
CA LEU A 360 27.15 10.66 10.53
C LEU A 360 26.55 11.96 11.08
N LYS A 361 25.91 12.76 10.23
CA LYS A 361 25.20 13.96 10.65
C LYS A 361 24.09 13.64 11.65
N ALA A 362 23.25 12.64 11.38
CA ALA A 362 22.19 12.22 12.28
C ALA A 362 22.72 11.74 13.65
N SER A 363 23.86 11.02 13.66
CA SER A 363 24.54 10.59 14.88
C SER A 363 25.06 11.78 15.71
N GLU A 364 25.61 12.80 15.08
CA GLU A 364 26.07 14.01 15.77
C GLU A 364 24.88 14.85 16.31
N GLU A 365 23.84 15.06 15.49
CA GLU A 365 22.68 15.87 15.88
C GLU A 365 21.87 15.26 17.03
N CYS A 366 21.74 13.93 17.09
CA CYS A 366 21.04 13.28 18.19
C CYS A 366 21.78 13.39 19.54
N ARG A 367 23.10 13.59 19.52
CA ARG A 367 23.97 13.75 20.70
C ARG A 367 24.20 15.22 21.08
N ALA A 368 23.89 16.16 20.21
CA ALA A 368 24.02 17.58 20.50
C ALA A 368 23.18 17.95 21.73
N ARG A 369 23.80 18.49 22.76
CA ARG A 369 23.08 19.02 23.93
C ARG A 369 22.31 20.26 23.52
N ALA A 370 21.06 20.36 23.96
CA ALA A 370 20.30 21.59 23.76
C ALA A 370 21.03 22.75 24.46
N ILE A 371 21.19 23.88 23.78
CA ILE A 371 21.83 25.10 24.32
C ILE A 371 21.20 25.48 25.66
N ASP A 372 19.88 25.33 25.78
CA ASP A 372 19.16 25.60 27.04
C ASP A 372 19.56 24.66 28.18
N GLY A 373 19.91 23.39 27.89
CA GLY A 373 20.44 22.45 28.88
C GLY A 373 21.82 22.90 29.40
N LEU A 374 22.71 23.30 28.48
CA LEU A 374 24.02 23.84 28.82
C LEU A 374 23.92 25.14 29.60
N ILE A 375 23.00 26.03 29.24
CA ILE A 375 22.73 27.27 29.97
C ILE A 375 22.24 26.97 31.39
N ARG A 376 21.36 26.00 31.58
CA ARG A 376 20.90 25.59 32.94
C ARG A 376 22.01 24.96 33.77
N GLU A 377 22.84 24.08 33.18
CA GLU A 377 23.99 23.49 33.87
C GLU A 377 25.00 24.60 34.27
N LEU A 378 25.34 25.51 33.34
CA LEU A 378 26.25 26.64 33.62
C LEU A 378 25.65 27.58 34.66
N SER A 379 24.36 27.88 34.59
CA SER A 379 23.68 28.70 35.60
C SER A 379 23.69 28.06 37.00
N GLY A 380 23.50 26.71 37.05
CA GLY A 380 23.58 25.92 38.28
C GLY A 380 24.99 25.94 38.89
N ILE A 381 26.03 25.81 38.05
CA ILE A 381 27.43 25.88 38.47
C ILE A 381 27.77 27.32 38.94
N ALA A 382 27.32 28.33 38.21
CA ALA A 382 27.52 29.73 38.59
C ALA A 382 26.86 30.13 39.93
N ALA A 383 25.66 29.57 40.19
CA ALA A 383 24.96 29.78 41.47
C ALA A 383 25.62 29.05 42.66
N GLY A 384 26.43 28.01 42.42
CA GLY A 384 27.18 27.26 43.42
C GLY A 384 28.60 27.81 43.71
N LEU A 385 29.07 28.80 42.95
CA LEU A 385 30.36 29.43 43.22
C LEU A 385 30.23 30.46 44.37
N PRO A 386 31.08 30.41 45.42
CA PRO A 386 31.04 31.40 46.50
C PRO A 386 31.38 32.80 45.93
N GLU A 387 30.55 33.81 46.27
CA GLU A 387 30.82 35.19 45.94
C GLU A 387 32.22 35.60 46.43
N GLU A 388 33.15 35.87 45.52
CA GLU A 388 34.39 36.52 45.84
C GLU A 388 34.06 37.91 46.38
N LYS A 389 34.18 38.08 47.71
CA LYS A 389 34.10 39.38 48.37
C LYS A 389 35.12 40.30 47.72
N LYS A 390 34.69 41.25 46.90
CA LYS A 390 35.51 42.41 46.55
C LYS A 390 35.95 43.13 47.84
N LYS A 391 37.23 43.06 48.12
CA LYS A 391 37.85 43.91 49.18
C LYS A 391 37.82 45.39 48.75
N PRO A 392 37.57 46.27 49.67
CA PRO A 392 37.46 47.70 49.45
C PRO A 392 38.75 48.37 48.90
#